data_76339bd0f862780d35d5c0f3be0c344e
#
_entry.id   76339bd0f862780d35d5c0f3be0c344e
#
_cell.length_a   1.000
_cell.length_b   1.000
_cell.length_c   1.000
_cell.angle_alpha   90.00
_cell.angle_beta   90.00
_cell.angle_gamma   90.00
#
_symmetry.space_group_name_H-M   'P 1'
#
loop_
_entity.id
_entity.type
_entity.pdbx_description
1 polymer ?
#
loop_
_entity_poly.entity_id
_entity_poly.type
_entity_poly.pdbx_seq_one_letter_code
_entity_poly.pdbx_strand_id
1 'polypeptide(L)'
;EPEPLPEPEPPKPWDGMVVPEGCKAEWRVTSGVLVLMHYDTGDRSEVILPTGRPYRIQANCFENNHKIVSVTFPADVIEIGQAAFAGCSALRQVDFSKSCVRKIEQSAFQDTGLICVTLPEGLSFLGKDVFSYCRKLEYAEVHGVETVSEQTFTYCSSLKTVVLGTDVIAIDKNAFNKCDALETVYYNGDWEKLISDKFCIEGNDTLKRAEHRTRLN
;
A
#
# COMPACT_ATOMS: atom_id res chain seq x y z
N GLU A 1 7.57 41.97 -42.13
CA GLU A 1 8.45 41.01 -41.43
C GLU A 1 7.55 39.92 -40.83
N PRO A 2 7.85 38.65 -41.00
CA PRO A 2 7.06 37.60 -40.37
C PRO A 2 7.21 37.68 -38.87
N GLU A 3 6.10 37.51 -38.11
CA GLU A 3 6.14 37.45 -36.66
C GLU A 3 7.15 36.38 -36.23
N PRO A 4 7.96 36.65 -35.18
CA PRO A 4 8.89 35.66 -34.66
C PRO A 4 8.10 34.44 -34.14
N LEU A 5 8.58 33.27 -34.50
CA LEU A 5 8.01 32.01 -33.96
C LEU A 5 8.04 32.07 -32.44
N PRO A 6 6.95 31.64 -31.76
CA PRO A 6 6.93 31.61 -30.32
C PRO A 6 8.10 30.75 -29.80
N GLU A 7 8.79 31.26 -28.78
CA GLU A 7 9.86 30.51 -28.14
C GLU A 7 9.31 29.16 -27.61
N PRO A 8 10.06 28.06 -27.71
CA PRO A 8 9.62 26.76 -27.19
C PRO A 8 9.36 26.87 -25.69
N GLU A 9 8.23 26.36 -25.27
CA GLU A 9 7.91 26.32 -23.84
C GLU A 9 9.04 25.58 -23.09
N PRO A 10 9.43 26.04 -21.90
CA PRO A 10 10.41 25.34 -21.08
C PRO A 10 9.92 23.92 -20.74
N PRO A 11 10.82 22.93 -20.67
CA PRO A 11 10.44 21.56 -20.38
C PRO A 11 9.68 21.45 -19.05
N LYS A 12 8.55 20.75 -19.08
CA LYS A 12 7.73 20.53 -17.87
C LYS A 12 8.37 19.44 -17.00
N PRO A 13 8.20 19.50 -15.67
CA PRO A 13 8.77 18.50 -14.75
C PRO A 13 8.38 17.06 -15.06
N TRP A 14 7.28 16.84 -15.76
CA TRP A 14 6.77 15.50 -16.15
C TRP A 14 7.10 15.11 -17.60
N ASP A 15 7.92 15.90 -18.31
CA ASP A 15 8.41 15.50 -19.63
C ASP A 15 9.26 14.23 -19.47
N GLY A 16 9.02 13.25 -20.35
CA GLY A 16 9.61 11.92 -20.26
C GLY A 16 8.81 10.91 -19.45
N MET A 17 7.68 11.30 -18.86
CA MET A 17 6.74 10.32 -18.28
C MET A 17 6.01 9.57 -19.38
N VAL A 18 5.96 8.25 -19.26
CA VAL A 18 5.21 7.38 -20.17
C VAL A 18 3.87 7.04 -19.51
N VAL A 19 2.81 7.63 -20.03
CA VAL A 19 1.44 7.35 -19.60
C VAL A 19 0.85 6.30 -20.54
N PRO A 20 0.30 5.20 -20.06
CA PRO A 20 -0.34 4.18 -20.89
C PRO A 20 -1.40 4.75 -21.82
N GLU A 21 -1.50 4.17 -23.02
CA GLU A 21 -2.48 4.59 -24.02
C GLU A 21 -3.92 4.55 -23.46
N GLY A 22 -4.69 5.58 -23.75
CA GLY A 22 -6.07 5.73 -23.28
C GLY A 22 -6.21 6.17 -21.81
N CYS A 23 -5.09 6.36 -21.10
CA CYS A 23 -5.08 6.92 -19.75
C CYS A 23 -4.69 8.41 -19.77
N LYS A 24 -5.07 9.14 -18.72
CA LYS A 24 -4.68 10.55 -18.55
C LYS A 24 -4.13 10.75 -17.13
N ALA A 25 -3.00 11.44 -17.03
CA ALA A 25 -2.36 11.74 -15.77
C ALA A 25 -2.22 13.27 -15.57
N GLU A 26 -2.60 13.73 -14.39
CA GLU A 26 -2.37 15.10 -13.97
C GLU A 26 -1.24 15.14 -12.96
N TRP A 27 -0.29 16.04 -13.18
CA TRP A 27 0.93 16.14 -12.42
C TRP A 27 1.11 17.47 -11.73
N ARG A 28 1.77 17.46 -10.59
CA ARG A 28 2.26 18.64 -9.88
C ARG A 28 3.65 18.36 -9.33
N VAL A 29 4.46 19.40 -9.15
CA VAL A 29 5.67 19.32 -8.33
C VAL A 29 5.37 19.94 -6.97
N THR A 30 5.62 19.17 -5.91
CA THR A 30 5.46 19.61 -4.53
C THR A 30 6.75 19.32 -3.78
N SER A 31 7.36 20.38 -3.22
CA SER A 31 8.66 20.26 -2.51
C SER A 31 9.74 19.55 -3.33
N GLY A 32 9.82 19.82 -4.64
CA GLY A 32 10.80 19.23 -5.54
C GLY A 32 10.50 17.80 -5.99
N VAL A 33 9.38 17.21 -5.55
CA VAL A 33 8.96 15.85 -5.92
C VAL A 33 7.78 15.89 -6.87
N LEU A 34 7.84 15.04 -7.91
CA LEU A 34 6.73 14.85 -8.84
C LEU A 34 5.60 14.09 -8.14
N VAL A 35 4.37 14.56 -8.28
CA VAL A 35 3.18 14.01 -7.65
C VAL A 35 2.11 13.76 -8.71
N LEU A 36 1.62 12.52 -8.77
CA LEU A 36 0.46 12.14 -9.56
C LEU A 36 -0.80 12.60 -8.80
N MET A 37 -1.43 13.66 -9.29
CA MET A 37 -2.57 14.31 -8.64
C MET A 37 -3.89 13.60 -8.96
N HIS A 38 -4.05 13.20 -10.20
CA HIS A 38 -5.22 12.49 -10.70
C HIS A 38 -4.80 11.54 -11.82
N TYR A 39 -5.46 10.40 -11.88
CA TYR A 39 -5.21 9.40 -12.92
C TYR A 39 -6.52 8.81 -13.42
N ASP A 40 -6.87 9.16 -14.65
CA ASP A 40 -8.00 8.56 -15.36
C ASP A 40 -7.53 7.30 -16.08
N THR A 41 -8.04 6.17 -15.68
CA THR A 41 -7.72 4.86 -16.27
C THR A 41 -8.58 4.54 -17.49
N GLY A 42 -9.48 5.45 -17.89
CA GLY A 42 -10.50 5.18 -18.90
C GLY A 42 -11.43 4.06 -18.45
N ASP A 43 -11.66 3.10 -19.32
CA ASP A 43 -12.50 1.93 -19.03
C ASP A 43 -11.73 0.72 -18.45
N ARG A 44 -10.45 0.90 -18.11
CA ARG A 44 -9.60 -0.20 -17.62
C ARG A 44 -9.90 -0.51 -16.16
N SER A 45 -10.06 -1.79 -15.88
CA SER A 45 -10.11 -2.33 -14.52
C SER A 45 -8.73 -2.74 -14.00
N GLU A 46 -7.77 -2.96 -14.89
CA GLU A 46 -6.37 -3.23 -14.55
C GLU A 46 -5.58 -1.92 -14.72
N VAL A 47 -5.04 -1.42 -13.62
CA VAL A 47 -4.31 -0.15 -13.60
C VAL A 47 -2.83 -0.41 -13.85
N ILE A 48 -2.34 0.15 -14.95
CA ILE A 48 -0.92 0.27 -15.24
C ILE A 48 -0.53 1.71 -14.96
N LEU A 49 0.27 1.92 -13.93
CA LEU A 49 0.71 3.26 -13.52
C LEU A 49 1.79 3.81 -14.45
N PRO A 50 1.90 5.14 -14.60
CA PRO A 50 2.93 5.77 -15.43
C PRO A 50 4.36 5.42 -15.01
N THR A 51 5.27 5.43 -15.97
CA THR A 51 6.72 5.19 -15.75
C THR A 51 7.57 6.33 -16.30
N GLY A 52 8.85 6.38 -15.93
CA GLY A 52 9.83 7.31 -16.48
C GLY A 52 10.64 8.07 -15.44
N ARG A 53 10.05 8.50 -14.34
CA ARG A 53 10.73 9.24 -13.26
C ARG A 53 10.07 8.94 -11.93
N PRO A 54 10.82 8.98 -10.81
CA PRO A 54 10.24 8.76 -9.47
C PRO A 54 9.14 9.77 -9.13
N TYR A 55 8.03 9.28 -8.59
CA TYR A 55 6.89 10.11 -8.18
C TYR A 55 6.14 9.54 -6.98
N ARG A 56 5.30 10.38 -6.39
CA ARG A 56 4.34 10.01 -5.34
C ARG A 56 2.94 9.98 -5.93
N ILE A 57 2.10 9.09 -5.40
CA ILE A 57 0.66 9.11 -5.65
C ILE A 57 0.02 10.03 -4.60
N GLN A 58 -0.78 11.00 -5.06
CA GLN A 58 -1.48 11.95 -4.20
C GLN A 58 -2.47 11.25 -3.26
N ALA A 59 -2.76 11.89 -2.13
CA ALA A 59 -3.86 11.48 -1.27
C ALA A 59 -5.18 11.43 -2.06
N ASN A 60 -5.99 10.40 -1.81
CA ASN A 60 -7.31 10.16 -2.41
C ASN A 60 -7.32 9.99 -3.94
N CYS A 61 -6.16 9.78 -4.60
CA CYS A 61 -6.03 9.78 -6.07
C CYS A 61 -7.00 8.80 -6.77
N PHE A 62 -7.27 7.65 -6.15
CA PHE A 62 -8.20 6.61 -6.65
C PHE A 62 -9.32 6.31 -5.65
N GLU A 63 -9.51 7.15 -4.64
CA GLU A 63 -10.49 6.90 -3.57
C GLU A 63 -11.88 6.59 -4.15
N ASN A 64 -12.53 5.55 -3.58
CA ASN A 64 -13.87 5.08 -3.99
C ASN A 64 -13.99 4.69 -5.47
N ASN A 65 -12.89 4.33 -6.12
CA ASN A 65 -12.94 3.80 -7.47
C ASN A 65 -13.35 2.31 -7.43
N HIS A 66 -14.62 2.05 -7.71
CA HIS A 66 -15.20 0.69 -7.69
C HIS A 66 -14.99 -0.11 -8.98
N LYS A 67 -14.25 0.42 -9.98
CA LYS A 67 -13.94 -0.26 -11.24
C LYS A 67 -12.58 -0.95 -11.22
N ILE A 68 -11.63 -0.44 -10.45
CA ILE A 68 -10.25 -0.96 -10.38
C ILE A 68 -10.27 -2.34 -9.73
N VAL A 69 -9.74 -3.35 -10.43
CA VAL A 69 -9.62 -4.73 -9.97
C VAL A 69 -8.19 -5.07 -9.58
N SER A 70 -7.22 -4.55 -10.31
CA SER A 70 -5.79 -4.78 -10.02
C SER A 70 -4.94 -3.54 -10.29
N VAL A 71 -3.84 -3.43 -9.54
CA VAL A 71 -2.84 -2.37 -9.72
C VAL A 71 -1.44 -2.98 -9.66
N THR A 72 -0.62 -2.69 -10.67
CA THR A 72 0.81 -3.00 -10.65
C THR A 72 1.62 -1.73 -10.40
N PHE A 73 2.45 -1.77 -9.37
CA PHE A 73 3.30 -0.63 -8.97
C PHE A 73 4.67 -0.73 -9.63
N PRO A 74 5.02 0.19 -10.56
CA PRO A 74 6.36 0.24 -11.15
C PRO A 74 7.39 0.78 -10.14
N ALA A 75 8.68 0.63 -10.50
CA ALA A 75 9.79 1.14 -9.70
C ALA A 75 9.77 2.68 -9.50
N ASP A 76 9.07 3.39 -10.36
CA ASP A 76 8.96 4.85 -10.31
C ASP A 76 8.04 5.35 -9.16
N VAL A 77 7.16 4.51 -8.64
CA VAL A 77 6.31 4.87 -7.48
C VAL A 77 7.12 4.71 -6.20
N ILE A 78 7.36 5.82 -5.49
CA ILE A 78 8.14 5.82 -4.24
C ILE A 78 7.28 6.00 -2.99
N GLU A 79 6.07 6.54 -3.12
CA GLU A 79 5.15 6.77 -2.01
C GLU A 79 3.70 6.67 -2.46
N ILE A 80 2.86 6.03 -1.64
CA ILE A 80 1.41 5.93 -1.82
C ILE A 80 0.77 6.83 -0.77
N GLY A 81 0.07 7.86 -1.22
CA GLY A 81 -0.53 8.88 -0.37
C GLY A 81 -1.70 8.37 0.48
N GLN A 82 -2.09 9.20 1.45
CA GLN A 82 -3.20 8.91 2.36
C GLN A 82 -4.48 8.58 1.58
N ALA A 83 -5.16 7.50 1.97
CA ALA A 83 -6.42 7.05 1.37
C ALA A 83 -6.38 6.91 -0.17
N ALA A 84 -5.18 6.75 -0.79
CA ALA A 84 -5.04 6.78 -2.24
C ALA A 84 -5.91 5.76 -2.97
N PHE A 85 -6.17 4.58 -2.38
CA PHE A 85 -7.05 3.53 -2.89
C PHE A 85 -8.17 3.17 -1.90
N ALA A 86 -8.45 4.03 -0.90
CA ALA A 86 -9.49 3.76 0.08
C ALA A 86 -10.86 3.58 -0.59
N GLY A 87 -11.64 2.59 -0.13
CA GLY A 87 -12.97 2.31 -0.70
C GLY A 87 -12.97 1.69 -2.09
N CYS A 88 -11.81 1.32 -2.66
CA CYS A 88 -11.75 0.58 -3.93
C CYS A 88 -12.26 -0.85 -3.74
N SER A 89 -13.56 -1.04 -3.56
CA SER A 89 -14.19 -2.31 -3.17
C SER A 89 -14.06 -3.44 -4.21
N ALA A 90 -13.76 -3.11 -5.47
CA ALA A 90 -13.46 -4.07 -6.52
C ALA A 90 -11.99 -4.51 -6.57
N LEU A 91 -11.06 -3.77 -5.94
CA LEU A 91 -9.62 -4.04 -5.96
C LEU A 91 -9.32 -5.37 -5.26
N ARG A 92 -8.85 -6.35 -6.03
CA ARG A 92 -8.54 -7.72 -5.57
C ARG A 92 -7.07 -7.98 -5.40
N GLN A 93 -6.25 -7.29 -6.18
CA GLN A 93 -4.83 -7.57 -6.28
C GLN A 93 -4.02 -6.29 -6.41
N VAL A 94 -2.92 -6.24 -5.68
CA VAL A 94 -1.84 -5.27 -5.85
C VAL A 94 -0.53 -6.03 -6.06
N ASP A 95 0.27 -5.56 -7.00
CA ASP A 95 1.57 -6.15 -7.30
C ASP A 95 2.68 -5.14 -6.99
N PHE A 96 3.48 -5.45 -5.98
CA PHE A 96 4.65 -4.69 -5.56
C PHE A 96 5.97 -5.31 -5.99
N SER A 97 5.96 -6.40 -6.75
CA SER A 97 7.16 -7.19 -7.07
C SER A 97 8.28 -6.41 -7.76
N LYS A 98 7.92 -5.34 -8.47
CA LYS A 98 8.87 -4.45 -9.18
C LYS A 98 8.90 -3.05 -8.58
N SER A 99 8.23 -2.82 -7.46
CA SER A 99 8.08 -1.48 -6.90
C SER A 99 9.31 -1.04 -6.11
N CYS A 100 9.52 0.27 -6.05
CA CYS A 100 10.44 0.92 -5.11
C CYS A 100 9.67 1.72 -4.05
N VAL A 101 8.44 1.33 -3.74
CA VAL A 101 7.62 1.99 -2.72
C VAL A 101 8.30 1.88 -1.37
N ARG A 102 8.55 3.02 -0.75
CA ARG A 102 9.18 3.15 0.58
C ARG A 102 8.19 3.60 1.64
N LYS A 103 7.08 4.19 1.23
CA LYS A 103 6.11 4.76 2.15
C LYS A 103 4.68 4.50 1.69
N ILE A 104 3.87 3.93 2.58
CA ILE A 104 2.43 3.77 2.42
C ILE A 104 1.77 4.55 3.54
N GLU A 105 1.04 5.60 3.18
CA GLU A 105 0.41 6.51 4.12
C GLU A 105 -0.87 5.94 4.74
N GLN A 106 -1.40 6.68 5.73
CA GLN A 106 -2.60 6.29 6.47
C GLN A 106 -3.77 5.93 5.53
N SER A 107 -4.48 4.85 5.85
CA SER A 107 -5.70 4.40 5.17
C SER A 107 -5.54 4.12 3.67
N ALA A 108 -4.32 3.99 3.15
CA ALA A 108 -4.05 3.96 1.70
C ALA A 108 -4.85 2.88 0.95
N PHE A 109 -5.15 1.74 1.57
CA PHE A 109 -5.93 0.64 1.03
C PHE A 109 -7.12 0.25 1.93
N GLN A 110 -7.59 1.18 2.76
CA GLN A 110 -8.73 0.95 3.65
C GLN A 110 -9.99 0.55 2.87
N ASP A 111 -10.75 -0.43 3.39
CA ASP A 111 -12.03 -0.90 2.82
C ASP A 111 -11.92 -1.32 1.34
N THR A 112 -10.82 -1.98 1.00
CA THR A 112 -10.64 -2.57 -0.33
C THR A 112 -11.10 -4.02 -0.37
N GLY A 113 -11.26 -4.54 -1.60
CA GLY A 113 -11.61 -5.94 -1.83
C GLY A 113 -10.41 -6.88 -1.92
N LEU A 114 -9.21 -6.49 -1.47
CA LEU A 114 -7.99 -7.28 -1.55
C LEU A 114 -8.16 -8.67 -0.94
N ILE A 115 -7.57 -9.67 -1.62
CA ILE A 115 -7.57 -11.07 -1.18
C ILE A 115 -6.24 -11.43 -0.54
N CYS A 116 -5.15 -10.94 -1.09
CA CYS A 116 -3.81 -11.11 -0.55
C CYS A 116 -2.99 -9.84 -0.73
N VAL A 117 -1.99 -9.66 0.13
CA VAL A 117 -1.00 -8.59 0.01
C VAL A 117 0.37 -9.08 0.50
N THR A 118 1.40 -8.80 -0.31
CA THR A 118 2.80 -8.91 0.10
C THR A 118 3.39 -7.52 -0.01
N LEU A 119 3.83 -6.95 1.12
CA LEU A 119 4.42 -5.61 1.15
C LEU A 119 5.83 -5.63 0.55
N PRO A 120 6.28 -4.52 -0.08
CA PRO A 120 7.60 -4.46 -0.68
C PRO A 120 8.70 -4.51 0.40
N GLU A 121 9.78 -5.26 0.14
CA GLU A 121 10.93 -5.37 1.05
C GLU A 121 11.61 -4.03 1.36
N GLY A 122 11.54 -3.08 0.43
CA GLY A 122 12.09 -1.73 0.60
C GLY A 122 11.21 -0.76 1.39
N LEU A 123 10.05 -1.22 1.89
CA LEU A 123 9.15 -0.37 2.67
C LEU A 123 9.83 0.06 3.97
N SER A 124 9.75 1.35 4.31
CA SER A 124 10.32 1.92 5.54
C SER A 124 9.30 2.65 6.41
N PHE A 125 8.09 2.84 5.89
CA PHE A 125 6.99 3.46 6.62
C PHE A 125 5.65 2.86 6.21
N LEU A 126 4.91 2.37 7.21
CA LEU A 126 3.54 1.88 7.08
C LEU A 126 2.64 2.73 7.98
N GLY A 127 1.72 3.46 7.38
CA GLY A 127 0.78 4.32 8.11
C GLY A 127 -0.24 3.52 8.92
N LYS A 128 -1.06 4.25 9.70
CA LYS A 128 -2.18 3.66 10.43
C LYS A 128 -3.30 3.26 9.47
N ASP A 129 -4.12 2.29 9.86
CA ASP A 129 -5.34 1.88 9.15
C ASP A 129 -5.14 1.43 7.69
N VAL A 130 -3.91 1.13 7.25
CA VAL A 130 -3.61 0.96 5.82
C VAL A 130 -4.51 -0.08 5.16
N PHE A 131 -4.78 -1.21 5.80
CA PHE A 131 -5.66 -2.28 5.31
C PHE A 131 -6.89 -2.49 6.19
N SER A 132 -7.24 -1.51 7.03
CA SER A 132 -8.41 -1.65 7.89
C SER A 132 -9.68 -1.88 7.05
N TYR A 133 -10.58 -2.73 7.55
CA TYR A 133 -11.82 -3.13 6.85
C TYR A 133 -11.63 -3.89 5.52
N CYS A 134 -10.43 -4.37 5.19
CA CYS A 134 -10.23 -5.28 4.05
C CYS A 134 -10.80 -6.67 4.38
N ARG A 135 -12.14 -6.78 4.39
CA ARG A 135 -12.87 -7.95 4.90
C ARG A 135 -12.68 -9.23 4.08
N LYS A 136 -12.10 -9.14 2.87
CA LYS A 136 -11.80 -10.28 1.99
C LYS A 136 -10.33 -10.68 2.03
N LEU A 137 -9.50 -9.95 2.76
CA LEU A 137 -8.08 -10.25 2.88
C LEU A 137 -7.88 -11.54 3.66
N GLU A 138 -7.28 -12.55 3.00
CA GLU A 138 -7.03 -13.88 3.58
C GLU A 138 -5.56 -14.09 3.95
N TYR A 139 -4.65 -13.39 3.29
CA TYR A 139 -3.20 -13.51 3.48
C TYR A 139 -2.53 -12.14 3.47
N ALA A 140 -1.64 -11.91 4.43
CA ALA A 140 -0.80 -10.72 4.47
C ALA A 140 0.65 -11.07 4.79
N GLU A 141 1.59 -10.48 4.05
CA GLU A 141 3.01 -10.60 4.29
C GLU A 141 3.62 -9.21 4.48
N VAL A 142 4.24 -8.98 5.64
CA VAL A 142 4.75 -7.68 6.09
C VAL A 142 6.26 -7.74 6.23
N HIS A 143 6.96 -6.95 5.43
CA HIS A 143 8.42 -6.81 5.42
C HIS A 143 8.84 -5.34 5.44
N GLY A 144 10.11 -5.10 5.73
CA GLY A 144 10.76 -3.80 5.57
C GLY A 144 10.39 -2.75 6.61
N VAL A 145 9.49 -3.06 7.55
CA VAL A 145 9.09 -2.15 8.61
C VAL A 145 9.38 -2.73 9.99
N GLU A 146 9.82 -1.88 10.92
CA GLU A 146 10.06 -2.29 12.30
C GLU A 146 8.76 -2.46 13.10
N THR A 147 7.71 -1.74 12.70
CA THR A 147 6.44 -1.73 13.43
C THR A 147 5.26 -1.98 12.50
N VAL A 148 4.39 -2.92 12.85
CA VAL A 148 3.04 -3.00 12.29
C VAL A 148 2.19 -1.95 12.98
N SER A 149 1.89 -0.88 12.27
CA SER A 149 1.26 0.31 12.82
C SER A 149 -0.18 0.08 13.33
N GLU A 150 -0.64 1.03 14.15
CA GLU A 150 -1.97 1.01 14.76
C GLU A 150 -3.06 0.73 13.72
N GLN A 151 -3.96 -0.21 14.03
CA GLN A 151 -5.15 -0.55 13.24
C GLN A 151 -4.87 -1.03 11.81
N THR A 152 -3.63 -1.38 11.45
CA THR A 152 -3.24 -1.75 10.06
C THR A 152 -4.18 -2.78 9.44
N PHE A 153 -4.56 -3.85 10.17
CA PHE A 153 -5.44 -4.93 9.70
C PHE A 153 -6.76 -5.02 10.50
N THR A 154 -7.14 -3.95 11.20
CA THR A 154 -8.40 -3.95 11.96
C THR A 154 -9.59 -4.30 11.06
N TYR A 155 -10.46 -5.21 11.53
CA TYR A 155 -11.62 -5.73 10.79
C TYR A 155 -11.30 -6.47 9.48
N CYS A 156 -10.09 -7.00 9.31
CA CYS A 156 -9.78 -7.99 8.27
C CYS A 156 -10.34 -9.36 8.67
N SER A 157 -11.68 -9.48 8.67
CA SER A 157 -12.39 -10.63 9.25
C SER A 157 -12.15 -11.97 8.56
N SER A 158 -11.61 -11.98 7.34
CA SER A 158 -11.23 -13.20 6.59
C SER A 158 -9.73 -13.51 6.67
N LEU A 159 -8.91 -12.70 7.35
CA LEU A 159 -7.46 -12.87 7.42
C LEU A 159 -7.10 -14.13 8.20
N LYS A 160 -6.57 -15.14 7.50
CA LYS A 160 -6.22 -16.47 8.03
C LYS A 160 -4.75 -16.60 8.37
N THR A 161 -3.90 -16.01 7.54
CA THR A 161 -2.46 -16.18 7.64
C THR A 161 -1.74 -14.84 7.54
N VAL A 162 -0.83 -14.63 8.46
CA VAL A 162 0.08 -13.48 8.48
C VAL A 162 1.51 -13.98 8.47
N VAL A 163 2.35 -13.38 7.65
CA VAL A 163 3.80 -13.58 7.67
C VAL A 163 4.44 -12.26 8.07
N LEU A 164 5.21 -12.29 9.15
CA LEU A 164 5.97 -11.14 9.63
C LEU A 164 7.46 -11.36 9.30
N GLY A 165 8.07 -10.38 8.65
CA GLY A 165 9.52 -10.34 8.42
C GLY A 165 10.28 -10.22 9.74
N THR A 166 11.54 -10.61 9.72
CA THR A 166 12.43 -10.50 10.90
C THR A 166 12.73 -9.06 11.31
N ASP A 167 12.46 -8.11 10.42
CA ASP A 167 12.57 -6.67 10.69
C ASP A 167 11.48 -6.17 11.64
N VAL A 168 10.33 -6.89 11.72
CA VAL A 168 9.22 -6.50 12.60
C VAL A 168 9.59 -6.79 14.04
N ILE A 169 9.70 -5.75 14.84
CA ILE A 169 10.05 -5.81 16.27
C ILE A 169 8.95 -5.29 17.20
N ALA A 170 7.91 -4.67 16.62
CA ALA A 170 6.77 -4.15 17.37
C ALA A 170 5.46 -4.28 16.60
N ILE A 171 4.36 -4.40 17.34
CA ILE A 171 2.99 -4.38 16.83
C ILE A 171 2.21 -3.39 17.66
N ASP A 172 1.68 -2.36 17.02
CA ASP A 172 0.90 -1.34 17.70
C ASP A 172 -0.50 -1.85 18.09
N LYS A 173 -1.17 -1.08 18.95
CA LYS A 173 -2.50 -1.42 19.46
C LYS A 173 -3.51 -1.60 18.31
N ASN A 174 -4.39 -2.54 18.47
CA ASN A 174 -5.46 -2.87 17.51
C ASN A 174 -4.99 -3.25 16.11
N ALA A 175 -3.70 -3.47 15.87
CA ALA A 175 -3.18 -3.77 14.52
C ALA A 175 -3.90 -4.98 13.87
N PHE A 176 -4.30 -5.98 14.67
CA PHE A 176 -5.05 -7.17 14.26
C PHE A 176 -6.40 -7.31 14.95
N ASN A 177 -7.00 -6.19 15.41
CA ASN A 177 -8.29 -6.24 16.07
C ASN A 177 -9.39 -6.73 15.11
N LYS A 178 -10.24 -7.65 15.58
CA LYS A 178 -11.31 -8.24 14.73
C LYS A 178 -10.82 -8.97 13.48
N CYS A 179 -9.62 -9.54 13.52
CA CYS A 179 -9.17 -10.55 12.57
C CYS A 179 -9.62 -11.93 13.02
N ASP A 180 -10.95 -12.15 13.13
CA ASP A 180 -11.52 -13.30 13.83
C ASP A 180 -11.20 -14.66 13.16
N ALA A 181 -10.82 -14.65 11.88
CA ALA A 181 -10.40 -15.84 11.12
C ALA A 181 -8.89 -16.15 11.24
N LEU A 182 -8.10 -15.36 12.01
CA LEU A 182 -6.66 -15.53 12.07
C LEU A 182 -6.27 -16.85 12.75
N GLU A 183 -5.68 -17.75 11.96
CA GLU A 183 -5.29 -19.10 12.37
C GLU A 183 -3.78 -19.22 12.59
N THR A 184 -2.98 -18.65 11.68
CA THR A 184 -1.52 -18.89 11.68
C THR A 184 -0.75 -17.59 11.49
N VAL A 185 0.28 -17.44 12.32
CA VAL A 185 1.29 -16.37 12.20
C VAL A 185 2.66 -16.99 12.00
N TYR A 186 3.32 -16.67 10.89
CA TYR A 186 4.72 -17.03 10.65
C TYR A 186 5.61 -15.87 11.05
N TYR A 187 6.54 -16.14 11.97
CA TYR A 187 7.52 -15.16 12.42
C TYR A 187 8.79 -15.87 12.89
N ASN A 188 9.95 -15.48 12.35
CA ASN A 188 11.23 -16.08 12.70
C ASN A 188 12.03 -15.26 13.72
N GLY A 189 11.44 -14.20 14.28
CA GLY A 189 12.04 -13.40 15.36
C GLY A 189 11.66 -13.92 16.76
N ASP A 190 11.86 -13.07 17.75
CA ASP A 190 11.53 -13.36 19.16
C ASP A 190 10.02 -13.13 19.38
N TRP A 191 9.23 -14.18 19.21
CA TRP A 191 7.77 -14.15 19.33
C TRP A 191 7.31 -13.70 20.73
N GLU A 192 7.91 -14.26 21.78
CA GLU A 192 7.53 -13.95 23.16
C GLU A 192 7.76 -12.48 23.50
N LYS A 193 8.86 -11.92 23.02
CA LYS A 193 9.14 -10.50 23.16
C LYS A 193 8.13 -9.66 22.36
N LEU A 194 7.86 -10.04 21.11
CA LEU A 194 6.93 -9.31 20.24
C LEU A 194 5.53 -9.20 20.87
N ILE A 195 4.97 -10.30 21.37
CA ILE A 195 3.61 -10.33 21.93
C ILE A 195 3.52 -9.82 23.36
N SER A 196 4.63 -9.72 24.09
CA SER A 196 4.66 -9.20 25.47
C SER A 196 4.72 -7.68 25.55
N ASP A 197 5.00 -7.01 24.41
CA ASP A 197 5.01 -5.55 24.37
C ASP A 197 3.64 -4.98 24.72
N LYS A 198 3.63 -3.92 25.53
CA LYS A 198 2.40 -3.30 26.04
C LYS A 198 1.46 -2.83 24.93
N PHE A 199 1.99 -2.39 23.79
CA PHE A 199 1.18 -1.95 22.65
C PHE A 199 0.57 -3.13 21.90
N CYS A 200 1.30 -4.26 21.79
CA CYS A 200 0.76 -5.48 21.22
C CYS A 200 -0.37 -6.07 22.10
N ILE A 201 -0.34 -5.84 23.42
CA ILE A 201 -1.36 -6.36 24.35
C ILE A 201 -2.73 -5.74 24.06
N GLU A 202 -2.81 -4.47 23.68
CA GLU A 202 -4.07 -3.76 23.49
C GLU A 202 -4.71 -4.10 22.14
N GLY A 203 -5.84 -4.83 22.18
CA GLY A 203 -6.68 -5.10 21.00
C GLY A 203 -6.12 -6.09 19.99
N ASN A 204 -5.05 -6.84 20.33
CA ASN A 204 -4.45 -7.85 19.44
C ASN A 204 -4.69 -9.29 19.95
N ASP A 205 -5.82 -9.55 20.59
CA ASP A 205 -6.14 -10.86 21.16
C ASP A 205 -6.23 -11.96 20.09
N THR A 206 -6.66 -11.63 18.89
CA THR A 206 -6.73 -12.57 17.76
C THR A 206 -5.34 -13.04 17.35
N LEU A 207 -4.35 -12.13 17.29
CA LEU A 207 -2.97 -12.45 17.00
C LEU A 207 -2.38 -13.43 18.05
N LYS A 208 -2.65 -13.18 19.35
CA LYS A 208 -2.13 -14.00 20.43
C LYS A 208 -2.73 -15.40 20.50
N ARG A 209 -3.96 -15.59 19.98
CA ARG A 209 -4.61 -16.90 19.90
C ARG A 209 -4.21 -17.71 18.67
N ALA A 210 -3.70 -17.06 17.64
CA ALA A 210 -3.27 -17.72 16.42
C ALA A 210 -2.06 -18.64 16.69
N GLU A 211 -1.97 -19.72 15.92
CA GLU A 211 -0.82 -20.62 15.96
C GLU A 211 0.43 -19.88 15.44
N HIS A 212 1.45 -19.78 16.30
CA HIS A 212 2.76 -19.27 15.89
C HIS A 212 3.59 -20.38 15.25
N ARG A 213 4.16 -20.10 14.08
CA ARG A 213 5.08 -20.98 13.35
C ARG A 213 6.31 -20.24 12.88
N THR A 214 7.43 -20.94 12.83
CA THR A 214 8.63 -20.47 12.13
C THR A 214 8.52 -20.87 10.65
N ARG A 215 8.85 -19.94 9.73
CA ARG A 215 8.93 -20.25 8.31
C ARG A 215 10.23 -21.00 8.05
N LEU A 216 10.15 -22.22 7.50
CA LEU A 216 11.32 -22.94 7.00
C LEU A 216 11.76 -22.24 5.70
N ASN A 217 13.01 -21.82 5.62
CA ASN A 217 13.64 -21.22 4.44
C ASN A 217 13.79 -22.23 3.32
#